data_b31ad32ea2d2f58d353f949e16f1990b
#
_entry.id   b31ad32ea2d2f58d353f949e16f1990b
#
_cell.length_a   1.000
_cell.length_b   1.000
_cell.length_c   1.000
_cell.angle_alpha   90.00
_cell.angle_beta   90.00
_cell.angle_gamma   90.00
#
_symmetry.space_group_name_H-M   'P 1'
#
loop_
_entity.id
_entity.type
_entity.pdbx_description
1 polymer ?
#
loop_
_entity_poly.entity_id
_entity_poly.type
_entity_poly.pdbx_seq_one_letter_code
_entity_poly.pdbx_strand_id
1 'polypeptide(L)'
;MLLAFMLVGCTISYKFNGASINYDIIKTITIDNFPNRAVYQWGPMESMFNNALSDKYANQTKLQQVRRGGDLVLSGEITTYDQVNKSISSDGYSTMMQLKMVVKVKFENTKNHAEDFERQFSANRDFDATQQLNDVQDELVTQMIDEIVEQIFNATVANW
;
A
#
# COMPACT_ATOMS: atom_id res chain seq x y z
N MET A 1 -6.25 46.56 -47.82
CA MET A 1 -5.09 46.04 -47.11
C MET A 1 -5.63 45.19 -45.94
N LEU A 2 -5.76 43.91 -46.17
CA LEU A 2 -6.45 42.97 -45.26
C LEU A 2 -5.38 42.21 -44.45
N LEU A 3 -5.27 42.53 -43.16
CA LEU A 3 -4.26 41.90 -42.26
C LEU A 3 -4.88 40.62 -41.67
N ALA A 4 -4.46 39.45 -42.20
CA ALA A 4 -4.85 38.16 -41.71
C ALA A 4 -4.02 37.81 -40.45
N PHE A 5 -4.66 37.78 -39.30
CA PHE A 5 -4.05 37.35 -38.01
C PHE A 5 -4.09 35.82 -37.94
N MET A 6 -2.95 35.18 -38.15
CA MET A 6 -2.80 33.73 -37.93
C MET A 6 -2.68 33.47 -36.45
N LEU A 7 -3.72 32.91 -35.86
CA LEU A 7 -3.71 32.34 -34.51
C LEU A 7 -2.99 30.97 -34.56
N VAL A 8 -1.73 30.95 -34.13
CA VAL A 8 -1.00 29.70 -33.88
C VAL A 8 -1.50 29.15 -32.55
N GLY A 9 -2.41 28.19 -32.61
CA GLY A 9 -2.86 27.44 -31.45
C GLY A 9 -1.77 26.48 -30.97
N CYS A 10 -1.05 26.82 -29.91
CA CYS A 10 -0.22 25.86 -29.19
C CYS A 10 -1.10 24.84 -28.51
N THR A 11 -1.25 23.65 -29.08
CA THR A 11 -1.83 22.52 -28.38
C THR A 11 -0.83 22.05 -27.31
N ILE A 12 -1.07 22.41 -26.06
CA ILE A 12 -0.36 21.85 -24.92
C ILE A 12 -0.84 20.39 -24.78
N SER A 13 -0.07 19.46 -25.33
CA SER A 13 -0.28 18.04 -25.08
C SER A 13 0.20 17.73 -23.67
N TYR A 14 -0.72 17.70 -22.70
CA TYR A 14 -0.45 17.06 -21.42
C TYR A 14 -0.33 15.56 -21.65
N LYS A 15 0.90 15.09 -21.82
CA LYS A 15 1.20 13.67 -21.62
C LYS A 15 1.07 13.43 -20.12
N PHE A 16 -0.06 12.91 -19.69
CA PHE A 16 -0.16 12.20 -18.43
C PHE A 16 0.78 10.98 -18.57
N ASN A 17 2.00 11.13 -18.06
CA ASN A 17 2.86 9.99 -17.77
C ASN A 17 2.30 9.29 -16.51
N GLY A 18 1.09 8.79 -16.58
CA GLY A 18 0.65 7.70 -15.74
C GLY A 18 1.50 6.52 -16.15
N ALA A 19 2.49 6.15 -15.33
CA ALA A 19 3.28 4.95 -15.56
C ALA A 19 2.37 3.74 -15.33
N SER A 20 1.47 3.48 -16.27
CA SER A 20 0.81 2.19 -16.33
C SER A 20 1.88 1.17 -16.70
N ILE A 21 1.84 0.01 -16.04
CA ILE A 21 2.72 -1.12 -16.35
C ILE A 21 2.79 -1.32 -17.85
N ASN A 22 3.99 -1.32 -18.40
CA ASN A 22 4.19 -1.73 -19.79
C ASN A 22 4.08 -3.26 -19.88
N TYR A 23 2.88 -3.76 -20.12
CA TYR A 23 2.61 -5.21 -20.22
C TYR A 23 3.28 -5.92 -21.41
N ASP A 24 3.89 -5.19 -22.33
CA ASP A 24 4.72 -5.81 -23.38
C ASP A 24 6.04 -6.32 -22.83
N ILE A 25 6.55 -5.65 -21.79
CA ILE A 25 7.85 -5.93 -21.16
C ILE A 25 7.67 -6.64 -19.80
N ILE A 26 6.73 -6.17 -18.97
CA ILE A 26 6.50 -6.65 -17.61
C ILE A 26 5.23 -7.51 -17.62
N LYS A 27 5.38 -8.81 -17.41
CA LYS A 27 4.29 -9.80 -17.50
C LYS A 27 4.04 -10.54 -16.21
N THR A 28 5.04 -10.60 -15.33
CA THR A 28 4.99 -11.44 -14.14
C THR A 28 5.34 -10.66 -12.89
N ILE A 29 4.79 -11.10 -11.76
CA ILE A 29 5.13 -10.59 -10.44
C ILE A 29 5.34 -11.76 -9.46
N THR A 30 6.39 -11.65 -8.65
CA THR A 30 6.58 -12.47 -7.46
C THR A 30 6.20 -11.63 -6.24
N ILE A 31 5.28 -12.13 -5.44
CA ILE A 31 4.92 -11.56 -4.13
C ILE A 31 5.37 -12.56 -3.09
N ASP A 32 6.41 -12.22 -2.34
CA ASP A 32 6.91 -13.04 -1.24
C ASP A 32 5.95 -12.95 -0.04
N ASN A 33 6.05 -13.92 0.85
CA ASN A 33 5.30 -13.87 2.10
C ASN A 33 5.80 -12.72 2.98
N PHE A 34 4.89 -11.92 3.52
CA PHE A 34 5.15 -10.83 4.46
C PHE A 34 4.92 -11.35 5.89
N PRO A 35 5.96 -11.80 6.59
CA PRO A 35 5.81 -12.31 7.94
C PRO A 35 5.48 -11.19 8.92
N ASN A 36 4.72 -11.54 9.97
CA ASN A 36 4.51 -10.63 11.08
C ASN A 36 5.71 -10.68 12.04
N ARG A 37 6.49 -9.59 12.09
CA ARG A 37 7.65 -9.38 12.99
C ARG A 37 7.35 -8.35 14.09
N ALA A 38 6.13 -7.87 14.19
CA ALA A 38 5.73 -6.97 15.26
C ALA A 38 5.83 -7.65 16.64
N VAL A 39 6.06 -6.84 17.67
CA VAL A 39 6.14 -7.34 19.06
C VAL A 39 4.82 -7.95 19.50
N TYR A 40 3.71 -7.25 19.21
CA TYR A 40 2.38 -7.79 19.43
C TYR A 40 1.93 -8.57 18.17
N GLN A 41 1.49 -9.81 18.38
CA GLN A 41 1.09 -10.67 17.28
C GLN A 41 -0.38 -11.06 17.42
N TRP A 42 -1.19 -10.66 16.46
CA TRP A 42 -2.54 -11.15 16.30
C TRP A 42 -2.55 -12.20 15.18
N GLY A 43 -2.93 -13.43 15.51
CA GLY A 43 -2.74 -14.61 14.65
C GLY A 43 -3.24 -14.48 13.22
N PRO A 44 -4.44 -13.93 12.95
CA PRO A 44 -4.98 -13.82 11.58
C PRO A 44 -4.25 -12.81 10.68
N MET A 45 -3.54 -11.82 11.25
CA MET A 45 -3.04 -10.63 10.53
C MET A 45 -2.14 -10.98 9.34
N GLU A 46 -1.18 -11.91 9.54
CA GLU A 46 -0.23 -12.28 8.48
C GLU A 46 -0.96 -12.86 7.26
N SER A 47 -1.88 -13.77 7.48
CA SER A 47 -2.64 -14.38 6.38
C SER A 47 -3.59 -13.39 5.72
N MET A 48 -4.25 -12.52 6.49
CA MET A 48 -5.12 -11.47 5.96
C MET A 48 -4.34 -10.52 5.06
N PHE A 49 -3.18 -10.05 5.51
CA PHE A 49 -2.34 -9.14 4.75
C PHE A 49 -1.86 -9.76 3.43
N ASN A 50 -1.29 -10.98 3.50
CA ASN A 50 -0.77 -11.67 2.32
C ASN A 50 -1.88 -11.98 1.30
N ASN A 51 -3.06 -12.38 1.75
CA ASN A 51 -4.20 -12.62 0.88
C ASN A 51 -4.67 -11.31 0.22
N ALA A 52 -4.89 -10.25 0.99
CA ALA A 52 -5.33 -8.96 0.46
C ALA A 52 -4.34 -8.40 -0.58
N LEU A 53 -3.03 -8.51 -0.30
CA LEU A 53 -1.99 -8.05 -1.22
C LEU A 53 -2.01 -8.86 -2.53
N SER A 54 -2.05 -10.19 -2.44
CA SER A 54 -2.14 -11.09 -3.61
C SER A 54 -3.39 -10.82 -4.44
N ASP A 55 -4.55 -10.71 -3.79
CA ASP A 55 -5.84 -10.47 -4.43
C ASP A 55 -5.87 -9.10 -5.14
N LYS A 56 -5.27 -8.07 -4.54
CA LYS A 56 -5.17 -6.74 -5.15
C LYS A 56 -4.49 -6.80 -6.51
N TYR A 57 -3.31 -7.44 -6.58
CA TYR A 57 -2.57 -7.57 -7.84
C TYR A 57 -3.26 -8.49 -8.84
N ALA A 58 -3.84 -9.60 -8.38
CA ALA A 58 -4.57 -10.53 -9.24
C ALA A 58 -5.81 -9.88 -9.91
N ASN A 59 -6.53 -9.05 -9.16
CA ASN A 59 -7.79 -8.46 -9.63
C ASN A 59 -7.60 -7.14 -10.38
N GLN A 60 -6.52 -6.39 -10.11
CA GLN A 60 -6.35 -5.04 -10.67
C GLN A 60 -5.20 -4.92 -11.67
N THR A 61 -4.49 -6.01 -11.97
CA THR A 61 -3.46 -6.03 -13.00
C THR A 61 -3.64 -7.23 -13.94
N LYS A 62 -2.90 -7.20 -15.06
CA LYS A 62 -2.78 -8.36 -15.97
C LYS A 62 -1.53 -9.18 -15.67
N LEU A 63 -0.84 -8.91 -14.55
CA LEU A 63 0.38 -9.61 -14.17
C LEU A 63 0.06 -11.04 -13.76
N GLN A 64 0.83 -11.98 -14.28
CA GLN A 64 0.79 -13.35 -13.81
C GLN A 64 1.63 -13.48 -12.53
N GLN A 65 1.00 -13.92 -11.44
CA GLN A 65 1.73 -14.20 -10.22
C GLN A 65 2.54 -15.50 -10.37
N VAL A 66 3.84 -15.42 -10.09
CA VAL A 66 4.77 -16.54 -10.15
C VAL A 66 5.51 -16.66 -8.81
N ARG A 67 5.87 -17.89 -8.46
CA ARG A 67 6.52 -18.15 -7.16
C ARG A 67 7.93 -17.56 -7.05
N ARG A 68 8.65 -17.46 -8.16
CA ARG A 68 10.04 -16.96 -8.24
C ARG A 68 10.31 -16.38 -9.61
N GLY A 69 11.21 -15.40 -9.68
CA GLY A 69 11.74 -14.88 -10.94
C GLY A 69 10.74 -14.04 -11.72
N GLY A 70 9.80 -13.40 -11.04
CA GLY A 70 8.93 -12.41 -11.67
C GLY A 70 9.70 -11.21 -12.21
N ASP A 71 9.12 -10.53 -13.21
CA ASP A 71 9.66 -9.26 -13.72
C ASP A 71 9.61 -8.16 -12.65
N LEU A 72 8.57 -8.20 -11.82
CA LEU A 72 8.45 -7.44 -10.58
C LEU A 72 8.60 -8.38 -9.38
N VAL A 73 9.26 -7.92 -8.33
CA VAL A 73 9.39 -8.65 -7.07
C VAL A 73 8.97 -7.73 -5.92
N LEU A 74 8.06 -8.21 -5.11
CA LEU A 74 7.55 -7.53 -3.92
C LEU A 74 7.82 -8.40 -2.70
N SER A 75 8.58 -7.87 -1.75
CA SER A 75 8.92 -8.54 -0.49
C SER A 75 8.84 -7.57 0.67
N GLY A 76 8.75 -8.08 1.88
CA GLY A 76 8.69 -7.23 3.07
C GLY A 76 8.26 -7.96 4.32
N GLU A 77 7.89 -7.17 5.33
CA GLU A 77 7.47 -7.68 6.64
C GLU A 77 6.57 -6.66 7.35
N ILE A 78 5.67 -7.15 8.19
CA ILE A 78 4.91 -6.31 9.11
C ILE A 78 5.82 -6.05 10.31
N THR A 79 6.28 -4.79 10.47
CA THR A 79 7.27 -4.42 11.49
C THR A 79 6.65 -3.91 12.77
N THR A 80 5.44 -3.31 12.68
CA THR A 80 4.77 -2.73 13.82
C THR A 80 3.29 -3.09 13.77
N TYR A 81 2.79 -3.54 14.90
CA TYR A 81 1.38 -3.61 15.22
C TYR A 81 1.27 -3.29 16.72
N ASP A 82 0.69 -2.14 17.03
CA ASP A 82 0.73 -1.60 18.38
C ASP A 82 -0.52 -0.76 18.69
N GLN A 83 -0.83 -0.67 19.97
CA GLN A 83 -1.93 0.11 20.51
C GLN A 83 -1.37 1.21 21.40
N VAL A 84 -1.71 2.47 21.10
CA VAL A 84 -1.24 3.64 21.83
C VAL A 84 -2.40 4.51 22.31
N ASN A 85 -2.20 5.19 23.43
CA ASN A 85 -3.13 6.23 23.90
C ASN A 85 -3.04 7.44 22.98
N LYS A 86 -4.19 7.90 22.45
CA LYS A 86 -4.21 9.07 21.55
C LYS A 86 -4.63 10.35 22.28
N SER A 87 -5.61 10.27 23.15
CA SER A 87 -6.07 11.43 23.92
C SER A 87 -6.38 11.05 25.34
N ILE A 88 -6.12 11.98 26.24
CA ILE A 88 -6.33 11.84 27.69
C ILE A 88 -7.30 12.94 28.09
N SER A 89 -8.34 12.60 28.88
CA SER A 89 -9.25 13.59 29.43
C SER A 89 -8.57 14.43 30.53
N SER A 90 -9.21 15.52 30.91
CA SER A 90 -8.74 16.37 32.02
C SER A 90 -8.57 15.62 33.34
N ASP A 91 -9.26 14.49 33.50
CA ASP A 91 -9.19 13.62 34.67
C ASP A 91 -8.09 12.55 34.60
N GLY A 92 -7.26 12.59 33.53
CA GLY A 92 -6.12 11.69 33.33
C GLY A 92 -6.46 10.33 32.70
N TYR A 93 -7.72 10.09 32.31
CA TYR A 93 -8.11 8.84 31.64
C TYR A 93 -7.99 8.95 30.12
N SER A 94 -7.56 7.88 29.48
CA SER A 94 -7.57 7.79 28.02
C SER A 94 -9.02 7.74 27.53
N THR A 95 -9.35 8.60 26.57
CA THR A 95 -10.69 8.63 25.92
C THR A 95 -10.65 8.00 24.53
N MET A 96 -9.50 8.01 23.89
CA MET A 96 -9.29 7.41 22.58
C MET A 96 -8.00 6.60 22.56
N MET A 97 -8.09 5.46 21.97
CA MET A 97 -6.97 4.59 21.65
C MET A 97 -6.72 4.63 20.14
N GLN A 98 -5.49 4.40 19.75
CA GLN A 98 -5.12 4.27 18.35
C GLN A 98 -4.39 2.95 18.12
N LEU A 99 -4.88 2.19 17.15
CA LEU A 99 -4.20 1.03 16.62
C LEU A 99 -3.33 1.47 15.44
N LYS A 100 -2.09 1.04 15.41
CA LYS A 100 -1.10 1.39 14.39
C LYS A 100 -0.51 0.15 13.76
N MET A 101 -0.42 0.14 12.43
CA MET A 101 0.28 -0.89 11.65
C MET A 101 1.34 -0.25 10.77
N VAL A 102 2.52 -0.85 10.67
CA VAL A 102 3.60 -0.45 9.75
C VAL A 102 4.11 -1.69 9.02
N VAL A 103 4.24 -1.58 7.72
CA VAL A 103 4.77 -2.61 6.85
C VAL A 103 5.97 -2.06 6.11
N LYS A 104 7.10 -2.73 6.21
CA LYS A 104 8.31 -2.44 5.43
C LYS A 104 8.24 -3.23 4.14
N VAL A 105 8.43 -2.55 3.02
CA VAL A 105 8.29 -3.11 1.68
C VAL A 105 9.53 -2.82 0.87
N LYS A 106 10.03 -3.86 0.21
CA LYS A 106 11.04 -3.77 -0.85
C LYS A 106 10.40 -4.15 -2.16
N PHE A 107 10.52 -3.27 -3.14
CA PHE A 107 10.07 -3.45 -4.51
C PHE A 107 11.26 -3.45 -5.46
N GLU A 108 11.30 -4.41 -6.37
CA GLU A 108 12.33 -4.52 -7.39
C GLU A 108 11.67 -4.71 -8.76
N ASN A 109 12.07 -3.88 -9.72
CA ASN A 109 11.72 -4.04 -11.13
C ASN A 109 12.94 -4.56 -11.89
N THR A 110 12.96 -5.86 -12.22
CA THR A 110 14.08 -6.51 -12.89
C THR A 110 14.34 -5.99 -14.32
N LYS A 111 13.40 -5.23 -14.89
CA LYS A 111 13.54 -4.59 -16.21
C LYS A 111 14.00 -3.14 -16.11
N ASN A 112 13.80 -2.49 -14.96
CA ASN A 112 14.19 -1.09 -14.73
C ASN A 112 14.51 -0.85 -13.25
N HIS A 113 15.74 -1.11 -12.84
CA HIS A 113 16.18 -0.93 -11.45
C HIS A 113 16.11 0.52 -10.93
N ALA A 114 15.87 1.51 -11.79
CA ALA A 114 15.65 2.89 -11.36
C ALA A 114 14.31 3.05 -10.60
N GLU A 115 13.40 2.08 -10.71
CA GLU A 115 12.12 2.05 -10.00
C GLU A 115 12.19 1.29 -8.67
N ASP A 116 13.30 0.65 -8.36
CA ASP A 116 13.47 -0.09 -7.11
C ASP A 116 13.39 0.84 -5.91
N PHE A 117 12.74 0.37 -4.85
CA PHE A 117 12.69 1.10 -3.60
C PHE A 117 12.54 0.17 -2.39
N GLU A 118 12.89 0.73 -1.23
CA GLU A 118 12.57 0.17 0.07
C GLU A 118 11.90 1.27 0.90
N ARG A 119 10.64 1.06 1.30
CA ARG A 119 9.80 2.05 2.02
C ARG A 119 8.97 1.40 3.10
N GLN A 120 8.53 2.24 4.03
CA GLN A 120 7.53 1.88 5.02
C GLN A 120 6.18 2.48 4.64
N PHE A 121 5.14 1.67 4.77
CA PHE A 121 3.75 2.07 4.61
C PHE A 121 3.04 1.87 5.94
N SER A 122 2.14 2.77 6.30
CA SER A 122 1.47 2.71 7.60
C SER A 122 0.02 3.13 7.51
N ALA A 123 -0.78 2.54 8.40
CA ALA A 123 -2.15 2.96 8.64
C ALA A 123 -2.43 3.00 10.14
N ASN A 124 -3.42 3.81 10.51
CA ASN A 124 -3.87 3.92 11.89
C ASN A 124 -5.39 3.91 11.94
N ARG A 125 -5.94 3.37 13.02
CA ARG A 125 -7.38 3.47 13.33
C ARG A 125 -7.58 3.82 14.77
N ASP A 126 -8.46 4.76 15.00
CA ASP A 126 -8.83 5.17 16.35
C ASP A 126 -10.07 4.40 16.80
N PHE A 127 -10.14 4.12 18.09
CA PHE A 127 -11.31 3.52 18.71
C PHE A 127 -11.48 4.05 20.14
N ASP A 128 -12.70 3.95 20.66
CA ASP A 128 -13.02 4.42 22.00
C ASP A 128 -12.31 3.57 23.05
N ALA A 129 -11.68 4.21 24.05
CA ALA A 129 -10.94 3.52 25.10
C ALA A 129 -11.83 2.65 26.02
N THR A 130 -13.15 2.83 25.95
CA THR A 130 -14.11 1.99 26.67
C THR A 130 -14.41 0.67 25.95
N GLN A 131 -14.05 0.56 24.65
CA GLN A 131 -14.19 -0.68 23.88
C GLN A 131 -13.01 -1.61 24.15
N GLN A 132 -13.30 -2.91 24.18
CA GLN A 132 -12.22 -3.90 24.20
C GLN A 132 -11.64 -4.08 22.79
N LEU A 133 -10.33 -4.11 22.69
CA LEU A 133 -9.66 -4.26 21.39
C LEU A 133 -10.17 -5.50 20.63
N ASN A 134 -10.38 -6.62 21.33
CA ASN A 134 -10.85 -7.86 20.71
C ASN A 134 -12.20 -7.74 19.99
N ASP A 135 -13.04 -6.79 20.38
CA ASP A 135 -14.37 -6.61 19.79
C ASP A 135 -14.31 -5.82 18.47
N VAL A 136 -13.29 -5.00 18.30
CA VAL A 136 -13.13 -4.09 17.14
C VAL A 136 -11.92 -4.43 16.27
N GLN A 137 -11.03 -5.28 16.76
CA GLN A 137 -9.72 -5.57 16.16
C GLN A 137 -9.83 -6.08 14.73
N ASP A 138 -10.73 -7.01 14.46
CA ASP A 138 -10.88 -7.61 13.13
C ASP A 138 -11.24 -6.56 12.07
N GLU A 139 -12.22 -5.70 12.39
CA GLU A 139 -12.65 -4.62 11.51
C GLU A 139 -11.54 -3.58 11.28
N LEU A 140 -10.90 -3.14 12.38
CA LEU A 140 -9.85 -2.11 12.32
C LEU A 140 -8.63 -2.61 11.55
N VAL A 141 -8.22 -3.86 11.78
CA VAL A 141 -7.09 -4.47 11.05
C VAL A 141 -7.42 -4.64 9.58
N THR A 142 -8.63 -5.08 9.23
CA THR A 142 -9.07 -5.17 7.83
C THR A 142 -8.94 -3.82 7.12
N GLN A 143 -9.46 -2.76 7.73
CA GLN A 143 -9.38 -1.40 7.15
C GLN A 143 -7.93 -0.90 7.01
N MET A 144 -7.05 -1.22 7.97
CA MET A 144 -5.63 -0.83 7.89
C MET A 144 -4.88 -1.63 6.81
N ILE A 145 -5.18 -2.91 6.67
CA ILE A 145 -4.62 -3.76 5.61
C ILE A 145 -5.03 -3.21 4.24
N ASP A 146 -6.30 -2.93 4.03
CA ASP A 146 -6.81 -2.40 2.76
C ASP A 146 -6.11 -1.08 2.39
N GLU A 147 -5.95 -0.18 3.36
CA GLU A 147 -5.25 1.10 3.14
C GLU A 147 -3.77 0.89 2.80
N ILE A 148 -3.05 0.03 3.53
CA ILE A 148 -1.63 -0.23 3.27
C ILE A 148 -1.44 -0.91 1.92
N VAL A 149 -2.27 -1.90 1.60
CA VAL A 149 -2.25 -2.60 0.30
C VAL A 149 -2.51 -1.63 -0.85
N GLU A 150 -3.46 -0.69 -0.69
CA GLU A 150 -3.70 0.38 -1.67
C GLU A 150 -2.48 1.28 -1.84
N GLN A 151 -1.83 1.70 -0.74
CA GLN A 151 -0.61 2.52 -0.79
C GLN A 151 0.53 1.78 -1.51
N ILE A 152 0.74 0.49 -1.23
CA ILE A 152 1.76 -0.34 -1.87
C ILE A 152 1.46 -0.47 -3.37
N PHE A 153 0.23 -0.80 -3.72
CA PHE A 153 -0.21 -0.94 -5.09
C PHE A 153 0.01 0.36 -5.89
N ASN A 154 -0.37 1.49 -5.32
CA ASN A 154 -0.17 2.79 -5.95
C ASN A 154 1.31 3.14 -6.12
N ALA A 155 2.16 2.80 -5.15
CA ALA A 155 3.59 3.07 -5.22
C ALA A 155 4.34 2.19 -6.23
N THR A 156 3.79 1.02 -6.58
CA THR A 156 4.46 0.03 -7.43
C THR A 156 3.95 0.01 -8.88
N VAL A 157 2.64 -0.03 -9.07
CA VAL A 157 2.04 -0.29 -10.38
C VAL A 157 1.04 0.76 -10.85
N ALA A 158 0.55 1.60 -9.97
CA ALA A 158 -0.37 2.68 -10.28
C ALA A 158 0.27 4.06 -10.08
N ASN A 159 1.57 4.17 -10.27
CA ASN A 159 2.32 5.41 -10.06
C ASN A 159 1.86 6.46 -11.06
N TRP A 160 1.08 7.42 -10.60
CA TRP A 160 0.46 8.54 -11.34
C TRP A 160 1.36 9.76 -11.34
#